data_28c801b75ff5c3b39c8da9e04b31af0a
#
_entry.id   28c801b75ff5c3b39c8da9e04b31af0a
#
_cell.length_a   1.000
_cell.length_b   1.000
_cell.length_c   1.000
_cell.angle_alpha   90.00
_cell.angle_beta   90.00
_cell.angle_gamma   90.00
#
_symmetry.space_group_name_H-M   'P 1'
#
loop_
_entity.id
_entity.type
_entity.pdbx_description
1 polymer ?
#
loop_
_entity_poly.entity_id
_entity_poly.type
_entity_poly.pdbx_seq_one_letter_code
_entity_poly.pdbx_strand_id
1 'polypeptide(L)'
;RLSEDPNVSILLLEAGGTDRKFKISMPLGFLSTILDPKLGWGYMGEPEPHLNHRPLWLPRGKVLGGSSSINGMFYMRGHPNDYDTWAQMGARGWSYDDVLPYFRKMEDSWRGENHYHGTGGPLRVEPIQTRHLLHEPLKQAVLAAGYPDTDDISGAQAEGPALGELTIDRNGRRASAAAAYIRPALGRRNLEVRLESQARRVLFDGQRARGVEYQRGGQVRQVRARREVILGGGVYNSPQLLMLSGIGPAEHLTERGLSVKVDSPGVGRNISEHPCCMMEFAAARPVTFVRELRFDRAARHFLQWLALGTGKFATQLNSCNIILRTDRKLAQPDIQLMSNPVTFSAKVWMPPFTKTPEHKFACGVVVLNQRSRGWLELRSADPLDTPAVTLNIMDDEWDRATMIRGIREARRIYRTSPQAELTGTELLPGAEVQSDDELEAWVREVCEIGQHA
;
A
#
# COMPACT_ATOMS: atom_id res chain seq x y z
N ARG A 1 -3.62 0.16 21.57
CA ARG A 1 -4.77 -0.53 22.16
C ARG A 1 -4.38 -1.30 23.43
N LEU A 2 -3.41 -2.23 23.36
CA LEU A 2 -3.01 -3.05 24.51
C LEU A 2 -2.64 -2.24 25.76
N SER A 3 -2.01 -1.07 25.60
CA SER A 3 -1.65 -0.18 26.71
C SER A 3 -2.80 0.63 27.29
N GLU A 4 -4.04 0.45 26.81
CA GLU A 4 -5.25 1.01 27.42
C GLU A 4 -5.57 0.33 28.74
N ASP A 5 -5.21 -0.95 28.90
CA ASP A 5 -5.20 -1.63 30.20
C ASP A 5 -3.92 -1.25 30.98
N PRO A 6 -4.03 -0.51 32.10
CA PRO A 6 -2.87 -0.07 32.88
C PRO A 6 -2.12 -1.23 33.54
N ASN A 7 -2.73 -2.41 33.64
CA ASN A 7 -2.13 -3.61 34.23
C ASN A 7 -1.25 -4.40 33.23
N VAL A 8 -1.26 -4.00 31.95
CA VAL A 8 -0.46 -4.62 30.89
C VAL A 8 0.72 -3.73 30.57
N SER A 9 1.94 -4.17 30.84
CA SER A 9 3.17 -3.47 30.42
C SER A 9 3.55 -3.89 29.02
N ILE A 10 3.77 -2.91 28.14
CA ILE A 10 4.07 -3.09 26.71
C ILE A 10 5.46 -2.54 26.41
N LEU A 11 6.29 -3.35 25.76
CA LEU A 11 7.49 -2.90 25.08
C LEU A 11 7.29 -3.05 23.58
N LEU A 12 7.36 -1.95 22.82
CA LEU A 12 7.38 -1.93 21.38
C LEU A 12 8.81 -1.75 20.88
N LEU A 13 9.30 -2.73 20.11
CA LEU A 13 10.59 -2.66 19.42
C LEU A 13 10.35 -2.24 17.96
N GLU A 14 10.99 -1.17 17.53
CA GLU A 14 11.00 -0.68 16.17
C GLU A 14 12.43 -0.68 15.62
N ALA A 15 12.64 -1.32 14.48
CA ALA A 15 13.96 -1.41 13.87
C ALA A 15 14.47 -0.06 13.33
N GLY A 16 13.55 0.79 12.91
CA GLY A 16 13.87 2.11 12.38
C GLY A 16 13.87 3.21 13.42
N GLY A 17 14.11 4.42 12.93
CA GLY A 17 14.13 5.64 13.75
C GLY A 17 12.75 6.29 13.87
N THR A 18 12.76 7.55 14.30
CA THR A 18 11.55 8.34 14.51
C THR A 18 10.86 8.73 13.20
N ASP A 19 9.53 8.74 13.20
CA ASP A 19 8.66 9.26 12.14
C ASP A 19 8.49 10.80 12.16
N ARG A 20 9.09 11.50 13.15
CA ARG A 20 9.02 12.96 13.29
C ARG A 20 9.92 13.67 12.26
N LYS A 21 9.66 13.40 10.99
CA LYS A 21 10.33 14.04 9.85
C LYS A 21 9.31 14.80 9.02
N PHE A 22 9.67 15.99 8.63
CA PHE A 22 8.81 16.89 7.84
C PHE A 22 8.23 16.20 6.60
N LYS A 23 9.08 15.54 5.81
CA LYS A 23 8.65 14.85 4.59
C LYS A 23 7.66 13.70 4.82
N ILE A 24 7.68 13.05 6.00
CA ILE A 24 6.70 12.03 6.37
C ILE A 24 5.35 12.67 6.63
N SER A 25 5.33 13.83 7.29
CA SER A 25 4.09 14.53 7.67
C SER A 25 3.35 15.11 6.46
N MET A 26 4.06 15.49 5.39
CA MET A 26 3.49 16.15 4.21
C MET A 26 2.92 15.13 3.23
N PRO A 27 1.58 15.11 2.98
CA PRO A 27 0.98 14.09 2.12
C PRO A 27 1.54 14.07 0.69
N LEU A 28 1.66 15.21 0.03
CA LEU A 28 2.20 15.28 -1.33
C LEU A 28 3.66 14.79 -1.42
N GLY A 29 4.39 14.77 -0.29
CA GLY A 29 5.77 14.29 -0.20
C GLY A 29 5.92 12.75 -0.21
N PHE A 30 4.86 11.98 -0.37
CA PHE A 30 4.90 10.53 -0.24
C PHE A 30 5.93 9.85 -1.15
N LEU A 31 6.11 10.30 -2.38
CA LEU A 31 7.13 9.77 -3.28
C LEU A 31 8.55 9.98 -2.73
N SER A 32 8.82 11.12 -2.09
CA SER A 32 10.11 11.40 -1.47
C SER A 32 10.36 10.56 -0.21
N THR A 33 9.30 10.04 0.42
CA THR A 33 9.44 9.15 1.58
C THR A 33 9.61 7.70 1.16
N ILE A 34 8.85 7.24 0.19
CA ILE A 34 8.92 5.84 -0.28
C ILE A 34 10.27 5.55 -0.97
N LEU A 35 10.84 6.56 -1.66
CA LEU A 35 12.14 6.46 -2.33
C LEU A 35 13.34 6.74 -1.40
N ASP A 36 13.12 7.13 -0.13
CA ASP A 36 14.22 7.41 0.79
C ASP A 36 14.81 6.13 1.41
N PRO A 37 16.06 5.75 1.05
CA PRO A 37 16.68 4.54 1.58
C PRO A 37 16.87 4.57 3.11
N LYS A 38 16.84 5.77 3.75
CA LYS A 38 16.92 5.92 5.20
C LYS A 38 15.60 5.65 5.94
N LEU A 39 14.50 5.52 5.20
CA LEU A 39 13.17 5.23 5.73
C LEU A 39 12.68 3.83 5.37
N GLY A 40 13.37 3.13 4.49
CA GLY A 40 13.03 1.81 4.00
C GLY A 40 14.00 0.72 4.42
N TRP A 41 13.56 -0.53 4.27
CA TRP A 41 14.41 -1.71 4.44
C TRP A 41 15.35 -1.94 3.25
N GLY A 42 15.06 -1.34 2.08
CA GLY A 42 15.85 -1.52 0.87
C GLY A 42 15.69 -2.88 0.20
N TYR A 43 14.55 -3.54 0.37
CA TYR A 43 14.31 -4.84 -0.24
C TYR A 43 14.23 -4.77 -1.76
N MET A 44 14.92 -5.70 -2.38
CA MET A 44 14.76 -6.07 -3.79
C MET A 44 14.31 -7.53 -3.85
N GLY A 45 13.32 -7.81 -4.67
CA GLY A 45 12.89 -9.18 -4.95
C GLY A 45 13.95 -9.97 -5.71
N GLU A 46 13.78 -11.28 -5.75
CA GLU A 46 14.51 -12.13 -6.68
C GLU A 46 14.05 -11.84 -8.12
N PRO A 47 14.81 -12.23 -9.14
CA PRO A 47 14.38 -12.12 -10.52
C PRO A 47 13.03 -12.82 -10.73
N GLU A 48 12.02 -12.07 -11.21
CA GLU A 48 10.67 -12.61 -11.44
C GLU A 48 10.60 -13.37 -12.77
N PRO A 49 10.31 -14.68 -12.76
CA PRO A 49 10.38 -15.52 -13.97
C PRO A 49 9.46 -15.03 -15.10
N HIS A 50 8.30 -14.52 -14.76
CA HIS A 50 7.26 -14.10 -15.71
C HIS A 50 7.33 -12.60 -16.07
N LEU A 51 8.32 -11.85 -15.53
CA LEU A 51 8.58 -10.45 -15.83
C LEU A 51 9.98 -10.24 -16.43
N ASN A 52 10.35 -11.06 -17.42
CA ASN A 52 11.65 -11.02 -18.12
C ASN A 52 12.85 -11.12 -17.16
N HIS A 53 12.72 -11.87 -16.06
CA HIS A 53 13.70 -11.98 -14.97
C HIS A 53 14.09 -10.65 -14.34
N ARG A 54 13.23 -9.64 -14.40
CA ARG A 54 13.43 -8.34 -13.77
C ARG A 54 13.17 -8.46 -12.26
N PRO A 55 14.09 -8.01 -11.39
CA PRO A 55 13.83 -7.92 -9.96
C PRO A 55 12.89 -6.74 -9.69
N LEU A 56 11.94 -6.92 -8.77
CA LEU A 56 11.02 -5.86 -8.34
C LEU A 56 11.54 -5.15 -7.10
N TRP A 57 11.37 -3.84 -7.06
CA TRP A 57 11.61 -3.07 -5.85
C TRP A 57 10.47 -3.26 -4.86
N LEU A 58 10.81 -3.63 -3.61
CA LEU A 58 9.85 -4.01 -2.57
C LEU A 58 9.90 -3.01 -1.40
N PRO A 59 9.39 -1.78 -1.54
CA PRO A 59 9.47 -0.78 -0.49
C PRO A 59 8.66 -1.19 0.74
N ARG A 60 9.33 -1.21 1.89
CA ARG A 60 8.75 -1.42 3.22
C ARG A 60 9.40 -0.46 4.19
N GLY A 61 8.60 0.17 5.04
CA GLY A 61 9.08 1.18 5.98
C GLY A 61 9.92 0.59 7.13
N LYS A 62 11.11 1.17 7.34
CA LYS A 62 11.96 0.95 8.52
C LYS A 62 11.99 2.23 9.35
N VAL A 63 10.89 2.51 9.98
CA VAL A 63 10.61 3.75 10.72
C VAL A 63 9.41 3.53 11.63
N LEU A 64 9.28 4.27 12.72
CA LEU A 64 8.11 4.17 13.59
C LEU A 64 6.81 4.36 12.79
N GLY A 65 5.91 3.38 12.91
CA GLY A 65 4.69 3.30 12.10
C GLY A 65 4.84 2.45 10.84
N GLY A 66 6.05 1.93 10.55
CA GLY A 66 6.31 1.05 9.41
C GLY A 66 5.92 1.67 8.08
N SER A 67 5.35 0.87 7.17
CA SER A 67 4.95 1.31 5.84
C SER A 67 3.85 2.37 5.84
N SER A 68 3.02 2.50 6.91
CA SER A 68 2.04 3.59 7.02
C SER A 68 2.70 4.97 7.09
N SER A 69 3.97 5.05 7.49
CA SER A 69 4.73 6.30 7.53
C SER A 69 5.33 6.70 6.17
N ILE A 70 5.32 5.81 5.16
CA ILE A 70 5.92 6.07 3.85
C ILE A 70 4.97 5.84 2.67
N ASN A 71 3.84 5.15 2.85
CA ASN A 71 2.89 4.79 1.78
C ASN A 71 2.16 6.00 1.14
N GLY A 72 1.38 5.73 0.10
CA GLY A 72 0.54 6.73 -0.58
C GLY A 72 -0.72 7.14 0.18
N MET A 73 -0.95 6.65 1.40
CA MET A 73 -2.08 6.99 2.27
C MET A 73 -3.47 6.62 1.75
N PHE A 74 -3.58 5.89 0.66
CA PHE A 74 -4.89 5.43 0.20
C PHE A 74 -5.59 4.64 1.30
N TYR A 75 -6.87 4.97 1.51
CA TYR A 75 -7.74 4.25 2.41
C TYR A 75 -8.83 3.56 1.61
N MET A 76 -8.84 2.25 1.67
CA MET A 76 -9.89 1.39 1.16
C MET A 76 -9.87 0.08 1.94
N ARG A 77 -10.95 -0.67 1.89
CA ARG A 77 -11.05 -2.00 2.46
C ARG A 77 -11.10 -3.03 1.36
N GLY A 78 -10.74 -4.28 1.68
CA GLY A 78 -11.01 -5.41 0.80
C GLY A 78 -12.52 -5.57 0.57
N HIS A 79 -12.88 -6.25 -0.51
CA HIS A 79 -14.26 -6.63 -0.78
C HIS A 79 -14.78 -7.58 0.32
N PRO A 80 -16.05 -7.53 0.73
CA PRO A 80 -16.61 -8.46 1.72
C PRO A 80 -16.26 -9.93 1.47
N ASN A 81 -16.33 -10.36 0.21
CA ASN A 81 -15.98 -11.74 -0.18
C ASN A 81 -14.52 -12.13 0.10
N ASP A 82 -13.59 -11.18 0.20
CA ASP A 82 -12.18 -11.49 0.51
C ASP A 82 -12.10 -12.04 1.94
N TYR A 83 -12.76 -11.38 2.90
CA TYR A 83 -12.81 -11.79 4.30
C TYR A 83 -13.63 -13.06 4.49
N ASP A 84 -14.76 -13.19 3.80
CA ASP A 84 -15.59 -14.40 3.86
C ASP A 84 -14.84 -15.61 3.29
N THR A 85 -14.03 -15.40 2.24
CA THR A 85 -13.14 -16.43 1.72
C THR A 85 -12.09 -16.83 2.75
N TRP A 86 -11.49 -15.88 3.48
CA TRP A 86 -10.56 -16.22 4.56
C TRP A 86 -11.23 -17.08 5.64
N ALA A 87 -12.44 -16.72 6.05
CA ALA A 87 -13.21 -17.51 7.04
C ALA A 87 -13.49 -18.93 6.53
N GLN A 88 -13.89 -19.08 5.26
CA GLN A 88 -14.12 -20.36 4.60
C GLN A 88 -12.83 -21.20 4.51
N MET A 89 -11.70 -20.59 4.29
CA MET A 89 -10.38 -21.24 4.27
C MET A 89 -9.85 -21.61 5.66
N GLY A 90 -10.64 -21.34 6.73
CA GLY A 90 -10.34 -21.76 8.10
C GLY A 90 -9.93 -20.63 9.05
N ALA A 91 -9.83 -19.38 8.60
CA ALA A 91 -9.58 -18.22 9.44
C ALA A 91 -10.87 -17.80 10.17
N ARG A 92 -11.30 -18.58 11.17
CA ARG A 92 -12.51 -18.32 11.96
C ARG A 92 -12.42 -16.97 12.67
N GLY A 93 -13.52 -16.20 12.65
CA GLY A 93 -13.57 -14.85 13.22
C GLY A 93 -12.99 -13.78 12.28
N TRP A 94 -12.80 -14.09 10.98
CA TRP A 94 -12.31 -13.19 9.94
C TRP A 94 -13.32 -13.00 8.80
N SER A 95 -14.59 -13.40 8.95
CA SER A 95 -15.64 -13.04 8.00
C SER A 95 -15.83 -11.51 7.95
N TYR A 96 -16.46 -10.99 6.91
CA TYR A 96 -16.70 -9.56 6.81
C TYR A 96 -17.46 -9.01 8.01
N ASP A 97 -18.49 -9.72 8.47
CA ASP A 97 -19.26 -9.33 9.65
C ASP A 97 -18.42 -9.33 10.94
N ASP A 98 -17.46 -10.26 11.06
CA ASP A 98 -16.55 -10.31 12.20
C ASP A 98 -15.57 -9.12 12.22
N VAL A 99 -15.08 -8.67 11.05
CA VAL A 99 -14.03 -7.63 10.96
C VAL A 99 -14.60 -6.22 10.82
N LEU A 100 -15.80 -6.03 10.30
CA LEU A 100 -16.45 -4.73 10.11
C LEU A 100 -16.50 -3.88 11.40
N PRO A 101 -16.83 -4.41 12.59
CA PRO A 101 -16.81 -3.66 13.84
C PRO A 101 -15.42 -3.09 14.17
N TYR A 102 -14.35 -3.78 13.78
CA TYR A 102 -12.97 -3.32 13.99
C TYR A 102 -12.57 -2.22 13.00
N PHE A 103 -13.01 -2.29 11.74
CA PHE A 103 -12.85 -1.19 10.79
C PHE A 103 -13.54 0.08 11.29
N ARG A 104 -14.81 -0.03 11.72
CA ARG A 104 -15.55 1.10 12.29
C ARG A 104 -14.90 1.65 13.55
N LYS A 105 -14.41 0.79 14.44
CA LYS A 105 -13.71 1.19 15.67
C LYS A 105 -12.37 1.90 15.39
N MET A 106 -11.73 1.59 14.28
CA MET A 106 -10.43 2.11 13.90
C MET A 106 -10.54 3.53 13.34
N GLU A 107 -11.57 3.81 12.54
CA GLU A 107 -11.64 5.02 11.73
C GLU A 107 -12.38 6.19 12.39
N ASP A 108 -11.99 7.39 11.99
CA ASP A 108 -12.74 8.64 12.15
C ASP A 108 -13.05 9.16 10.74
N SER A 109 -14.12 8.64 10.13
CA SER A 109 -14.47 8.88 8.75
C SER A 109 -15.10 10.25 8.54
N TRP A 110 -14.72 10.94 7.47
CA TRP A 110 -15.39 12.17 7.02
C TRP A 110 -16.85 11.96 6.58
N ARG A 111 -17.21 10.71 6.24
CA ARG A 111 -18.58 10.31 5.86
C ARG A 111 -19.56 10.29 7.02
N GLY A 112 -19.05 10.41 8.25
CA GLY A 112 -19.84 10.23 9.45
C GLY A 112 -20.08 8.76 9.80
N GLU A 113 -20.84 8.54 10.88
CA GLU A 113 -21.18 7.21 11.35
C GLU A 113 -22.34 6.61 10.55
N ASN A 114 -22.18 5.37 10.08
CA ASN A 114 -23.22 4.60 9.41
C ASN A 114 -22.95 3.09 9.57
N HIS A 115 -23.68 2.24 8.83
CA HIS A 115 -23.47 0.79 8.90
C HIS A 115 -22.02 0.37 8.57
N TYR A 116 -21.38 1.02 7.61
CA TYR A 116 -20.04 0.68 7.13
C TYR A 116 -18.94 1.50 7.80
N HIS A 117 -19.20 2.74 8.16
CA HIS A 117 -18.21 3.69 8.66
C HIS A 117 -18.39 4.03 10.13
N GLY A 118 -17.27 4.31 10.81
CA GLY A 118 -17.24 4.78 12.18
C GLY A 118 -16.67 6.19 12.32
N THR A 119 -16.92 6.80 13.45
CA THR A 119 -16.36 8.09 13.85
C THR A 119 -15.67 8.00 15.20
N GLY A 120 -14.79 8.98 15.50
CA GLY A 120 -14.08 9.04 16.77
C GLY A 120 -12.99 7.97 16.96
N GLY A 121 -12.71 7.15 15.97
CA GLY A 121 -11.57 6.26 15.98
C GLY A 121 -10.24 7.01 15.83
N PRO A 122 -9.09 6.37 16.09
CA PRO A 122 -7.80 7.04 16.06
C PRO A 122 -7.30 7.38 14.64
N LEU A 123 -7.78 6.66 13.63
CA LEU A 123 -7.34 6.85 12.24
C LEU A 123 -8.30 7.76 11.49
N ARG A 124 -7.90 9.02 11.31
CA ARG A 124 -8.66 9.96 10.51
C ARG A 124 -8.59 9.61 9.03
N VAL A 125 -9.75 9.63 8.36
CA VAL A 125 -9.91 9.44 6.91
C VAL A 125 -10.58 10.69 6.33
N GLU A 126 -9.93 11.28 5.31
CA GLU A 126 -10.40 12.47 4.61
C GLU A 126 -10.55 12.21 3.10
N PRO A 127 -11.47 12.90 2.42
CA PRO A 127 -11.59 12.80 0.98
C PRO A 127 -10.42 13.50 0.29
N ILE A 128 -10.06 13.01 -0.89
CA ILE A 128 -9.05 13.63 -1.73
C ILE A 128 -9.47 15.04 -2.18
N GLN A 129 -8.53 15.98 -2.18
CA GLN A 129 -8.82 17.38 -2.53
C GLN A 129 -8.56 17.73 -3.99
N THR A 130 -8.09 16.78 -4.80
CA THR A 130 -7.84 16.94 -6.23
C THR A 130 -9.02 16.53 -7.12
N ARG A 131 -10.20 16.24 -6.54
CA ARG A 131 -11.41 15.82 -7.25
C ARG A 131 -11.82 16.72 -8.42
N HIS A 132 -11.50 18.02 -8.35
CA HIS A 132 -11.84 19.00 -9.37
C HIS A 132 -11.03 18.84 -10.67
N LEU A 133 -9.97 18.00 -10.68
CA LEU A 133 -9.10 17.86 -11.86
C LEU A 133 -9.65 16.86 -12.88
N LEU A 134 -9.94 15.64 -12.48
CA LEU A 134 -10.40 14.59 -13.40
C LEU A 134 -11.53 13.72 -12.82
N HIS A 135 -11.95 13.94 -11.57
CA HIS A 135 -12.91 13.03 -10.94
C HIS A 135 -14.24 12.99 -11.67
N GLU A 136 -14.86 14.17 -11.88
CA GLU A 136 -16.20 14.22 -12.48
C GLU A 136 -16.24 13.70 -13.92
N PRO A 137 -15.33 14.10 -14.84
CA PRO A 137 -15.29 13.54 -16.17
C PRO A 137 -15.10 12.02 -16.20
N LEU A 138 -14.22 11.49 -15.33
CA LEU A 138 -14.00 10.04 -15.21
C LEU A 138 -15.24 9.33 -14.67
N LYS A 139 -15.87 9.87 -13.61
CA LYS A 139 -17.10 9.32 -13.06
C LYS A 139 -18.17 9.19 -14.15
N GLN A 140 -18.44 10.26 -14.89
CA GLN A 140 -19.43 10.24 -15.96
C GLN A 140 -19.06 9.26 -17.08
N ALA A 141 -17.79 9.16 -17.45
CA ALA A 141 -17.33 8.20 -18.44
C ALA A 141 -17.51 6.75 -18.00
N VAL A 142 -17.26 6.44 -16.73
CA VAL A 142 -17.46 5.11 -16.14
C VAL A 142 -18.94 4.74 -16.15
N LEU A 143 -19.82 5.66 -15.77
CA LEU A 143 -21.28 5.45 -15.82
C LEU A 143 -21.76 5.25 -17.26
N ALA A 144 -21.30 6.07 -18.21
CA ALA A 144 -21.61 5.93 -19.64
C ALA A 144 -21.05 4.62 -20.22
N ALA A 145 -19.95 4.09 -19.66
CA ALA A 145 -19.42 2.78 -20.00
C ALA A 145 -20.24 1.60 -19.42
N GLY A 146 -21.30 1.89 -18.64
CA GLY A 146 -22.27 0.91 -18.15
C GLY A 146 -21.93 0.29 -16.79
N TYR A 147 -21.07 0.93 -16.00
CA TYR A 147 -20.79 0.54 -14.61
C TYR A 147 -21.75 1.25 -13.63
N PRO A 148 -22.00 0.64 -12.46
CA PRO A 148 -22.86 1.24 -11.45
C PRO A 148 -22.29 2.53 -10.89
N ASP A 149 -23.15 3.41 -10.37
CA ASP A 149 -22.74 4.58 -9.62
C ASP A 149 -22.41 4.20 -8.16
N THR A 150 -21.26 4.64 -7.71
CA THR A 150 -20.92 4.64 -6.29
C THR A 150 -20.02 5.80 -5.97
N ASP A 151 -20.11 6.34 -4.77
CA ASP A 151 -19.15 7.29 -4.20
C ASP A 151 -18.39 6.68 -3.00
N ASP A 152 -18.70 5.42 -2.66
CA ASP A 152 -18.15 4.70 -1.50
C ASP A 152 -17.87 3.23 -1.83
N ILE A 153 -16.62 2.94 -2.22
CA ILE A 153 -16.16 1.58 -2.50
C ILE A 153 -15.99 0.71 -1.24
N SER A 154 -16.05 1.30 -0.06
CA SER A 154 -16.02 0.58 1.23
C SER A 154 -17.42 0.44 1.83
N GLY A 155 -18.45 0.87 1.12
CA GLY A 155 -19.86 0.82 1.51
C GLY A 155 -20.63 -0.38 0.93
N ALA A 156 -21.93 -0.18 0.70
CA ALA A 156 -22.83 -1.22 0.18
C ALA A 156 -22.51 -1.62 -1.27
N GLN A 157 -21.98 -0.71 -2.06
CA GLN A 157 -21.67 -0.89 -3.48
C GLN A 157 -20.18 -0.69 -3.71
N ALA A 158 -19.46 -1.79 -3.80
CA ALA A 158 -18.00 -1.77 -3.96
C ALA A 158 -17.54 -1.65 -5.43
N GLU A 159 -18.46 -1.64 -6.41
CA GLU A 159 -18.14 -1.51 -7.84
C GLU A 159 -18.58 -0.14 -8.36
N GLY A 160 -17.70 0.52 -9.09
CA GLY A 160 -17.97 1.82 -9.72
C GLY A 160 -16.88 2.86 -9.44
N PRO A 161 -17.10 4.11 -9.89
CA PRO A 161 -16.18 5.22 -9.69
C PRO A 161 -16.40 5.86 -8.33
N ALA A 162 -15.36 5.92 -7.49
CA ALA A 162 -15.40 6.56 -6.20
C ALA A 162 -14.35 7.66 -6.04
N LEU A 163 -14.67 8.62 -5.19
CA LEU A 163 -13.71 9.60 -4.73
C LEU A 163 -12.63 8.90 -3.90
N GLY A 164 -11.36 9.18 -4.18
CA GLY A 164 -10.27 8.64 -3.36
C GLY A 164 -10.36 9.13 -1.93
N GLU A 165 -10.07 8.26 -0.97
CA GLU A 165 -9.99 8.55 0.45
C GLU A 165 -8.57 8.34 0.96
N LEU A 166 -8.16 9.14 1.92
CA LEU A 166 -6.78 9.20 2.41
C LEU A 166 -6.73 9.19 3.93
N THR A 167 -5.73 8.50 4.48
CA THR A 167 -5.37 8.58 5.90
C THR A 167 -4.59 9.87 6.17
N ILE A 168 -5.32 10.97 6.27
CA ILE A 168 -4.82 12.34 6.54
C ILE A 168 -5.61 12.91 7.71
N ASP A 169 -4.92 13.55 8.65
CA ASP A 169 -5.56 14.19 9.79
C ASP A 169 -6.19 15.55 9.43
N ARG A 170 -6.96 16.12 10.35
CA ARG A 170 -7.64 17.42 10.18
C ARG A 170 -6.68 18.62 10.00
N ASN A 171 -5.38 18.40 10.26
CA ASN A 171 -4.32 19.38 10.04
C ASN A 171 -3.59 19.16 8.71
N GLY A 172 -4.17 18.37 7.79
CA GLY A 172 -3.59 18.08 6.49
C GLY A 172 -2.26 17.33 6.56
N ARG A 173 -2.08 16.48 7.59
CA ARG A 173 -0.86 15.71 7.81
C ARG A 173 -1.17 14.23 7.72
N ARG A 174 -0.19 13.44 7.32
CA ARG A 174 -0.28 11.97 7.29
C ARG A 174 -0.74 11.41 8.65
N ALA A 175 -1.81 10.64 8.66
CA ALA A 175 -2.29 9.87 9.80
C ALA A 175 -1.71 8.44 9.75
N SER A 176 -0.38 8.31 9.93
CA SER A 176 0.27 7.00 10.03
C SER A 176 -0.13 6.28 11.32
N ALA A 177 0.14 4.96 11.41
CA ALA A 177 -0.05 4.20 12.65
C ALA A 177 0.72 4.81 13.83
N ALA A 178 1.91 5.41 13.58
CA ALA A 178 2.63 6.16 14.61
C ALA A 178 1.85 7.40 15.06
N ALA A 179 1.31 8.18 14.12
CA ALA A 179 0.56 9.39 14.43
C ALA A 179 -0.78 9.09 15.12
N ALA A 180 -1.51 8.08 14.61
CA ALA A 180 -2.85 7.73 15.07
C ALA A 180 -2.86 6.97 16.40
N TYR A 181 -1.89 6.09 16.64
CA TYR A 181 -1.91 5.19 17.82
C TYR A 181 -0.77 5.40 18.80
N ILE A 182 0.48 5.55 18.31
CA ILE A 182 1.64 5.57 19.21
C ILE A 182 1.80 6.93 19.88
N ARG A 183 1.78 8.03 19.12
CA ARG A 183 1.98 9.37 19.69
C ARG A 183 0.99 9.73 20.79
N PRO A 184 -0.33 9.48 20.66
CA PRO A 184 -1.29 9.71 21.74
C PRO A 184 -1.04 8.86 22.99
N ALA A 185 -0.41 7.70 22.82
CA ALA A 185 -0.13 6.74 23.90
C ALA A 185 1.23 6.94 24.60
N LEU A 186 2.14 7.78 24.09
CA LEU A 186 3.51 7.94 24.62
C LEU A 186 3.54 8.43 26.08
N GLY A 187 2.48 9.08 26.57
CA GLY A 187 2.36 9.50 27.98
C GLY A 187 1.97 8.37 28.95
N ARG A 188 1.62 7.19 28.47
CA ARG A 188 1.21 6.06 29.28
C ARG A 188 2.43 5.41 29.95
N ARG A 189 2.40 5.26 31.29
CA ARG A 189 3.53 4.69 32.06
C ARG A 189 3.80 3.21 31.73
N ASN A 190 2.83 2.51 31.22
CA ASN A 190 2.89 1.09 30.88
C ASN A 190 3.27 0.81 29.41
N LEU A 191 3.63 1.84 28.63
CA LEU A 191 4.13 1.72 27.26
C LEU A 191 5.55 2.26 27.15
N GLU A 192 6.48 1.40 26.76
CA GLU A 192 7.83 1.77 26.37
C GLU A 192 8.00 1.54 24.85
N VAL A 193 8.58 2.52 24.15
CA VAL A 193 8.93 2.41 22.72
C VAL A 193 10.43 2.52 22.57
N ARG A 194 11.06 1.49 22.00
CA ARG A 194 12.49 1.46 21.70
C ARG A 194 12.71 1.48 20.20
N LEU A 195 13.19 2.59 19.71
CA LEU A 195 13.61 2.79 18.32
C LEU A 195 15.00 2.20 18.07
N GLU A 196 15.34 2.02 16.78
CA GLU A 196 16.63 1.48 16.35
C GLU A 196 16.95 0.14 17.02
N SER A 197 15.90 -0.67 17.20
CA SER A 197 15.90 -1.93 17.94
C SER A 197 15.39 -3.06 17.05
N GLN A 198 16.28 -3.61 16.22
CA GLN A 198 15.93 -4.68 15.28
C GLN A 198 15.82 -6.02 16.00
N ALA A 199 14.64 -6.65 15.98
CA ALA A 199 14.45 -8.00 16.49
C ALA A 199 15.27 -9.00 15.65
N ARG A 200 15.93 -9.94 16.32
CA ARG A 200 16.80 -10.95 15.72
C ARG A 200 16.19 -12.35 15.79
N ARG A 201 15.58 -12.69 16.92
CA ARG A 201 14.85 -13.95 17.12
C ARG A 201 13.96 -13.88 18.36
N VAL A 202 12.94 -14.73 18.37
CA VAL A 202 12.12 -14.99 19.55
C VAL A 202 12.84 -15.98 20.45
N LEU A 203 12.82 -15.74 21.77
CA LEU A 203 13.40 -16.60 22.78
C LEU A 203 12.31 -17.51 23.36
N PHE A 204 12.63 -18.79 23.52
CA PHE A 204 11.72 -19.81 23.99
C PHE A 204 12.20 -20.45 25.28
N ASP A 205 11.23 -20.87 26.09
CA ASP A 205 11.39 -21.81 27.21
C ASP A 205 10.52 -23.02 26.86
N GLY A 206 11.14 -24.12 26.44
CA GLY A 206 10.44 -25.22 25.78
C GLY A 206 9.70 -24.73 24.53
N GLN A 207 8.37 -24.87 24.50
CA GLN A 207 7.51 -24.44 23.42
C GLN A 207 6.90 -23.03 23.63
N ARG A 208 7.16 -22.41 24.80
CA ARG A 208 6.58 -21.12 25.12
C ARG A 208 7.51 -19.96 24.74
N ALA A 209 7.02 -19.00 23.96
CA ALA A 209 7.73 -17.75 23.71
C ALA A 209 7.88 -16.94 25.00
N ARG A 210 9.11 -16.56 25.35
CA ARG A 210 9.48 -15.91 26.61
C ARG A 210 10.20 -14.58 26.46
N GLY A 211 10.46 -14.17 25.24
CA GLY A 211 11.15 -12.90 25.02
C GLY A 211 11.64 -12.73 23.59
N VAL A 212 12.42 -11.71 23.40
CA VAL A 212 13.01 -11.36 22.10
C VAL A 212 14.49 -11.00 22.30
N GLU A 213 15.33 -11.52 21.43
CA GLU A 213 16.68 -11.01 21.23
C GLU A 213 16.62 -9.93 20.15
N TYR A 214 17.21 -8.77 20.41
CA TYR A 214 17.24 -7.64 19.49
C TYR A 214 18.60 -6.95 19.51
N GLN A 215 18.91 -6.25 18.43
CA GLN A 215 20.13 -5.45 18.30
C GLN A 215 19.80 -3.97 18.41
N ARG A 216 20.59 -3.22 19.19
CA ARG A 216 20.51 -1.77 19.31
C ARG A 216 21.88 -1.17 19.52
N GLY A 217 22.24 -0.18 18.69
CA GLY A 217 23.56 0.47 18.77
C GLY A 217 24.72 -0.52 18.62
N GLY A 218 24.61 -1.51 17.74
CA GLY A 218 25.62 -2.57 17.54
C GLY A 218 25.63 -3.68 18.62
N GLN A 219 24.92 -3.50 19.73
CA GLN A 219 24.89 -4.46 20.84
C GLN A 219 23.67 -5.38 20.76
N VAL A 220 23.89 -6.67 20.93
CA VAL A 220 22.82 -7.66 21.09
C VAL A 220 22.31 -7.63 22.54
N ARG A 221 21.01 -7.57 22.68
CA ARG A 221 20.30 -7.49 23.95
C ARG A 221 19.13 -8.46 23.98
N GLN A 222 18.68 -8.81 25.17
CA GLN A 222 17.50 -9.66 25.37
C GLN A 222 16.48 -8.96 26.25
N VAL A 223 15.22 -9.21 26.01
CA VAL A 223 14.11 -8.79 26.86
C VAL A 223 13.15 -9.96 27.06
N ARG A 224 12.66 -10.13 28.28
CA ARG A 224 11.70 -11.19 28.63
C ARG A 224 10.27 -10.66 28.54
N ALA A 225 9.38 -11.50 27.99
CA ALA A 225 7.94 -11.29 27.99
C ALA A 225 7.29 -12.19 29.06
N ARG A 226 6.43 -11.60 29.89
CA ARG A 226 5.71 -12.34 30.94
C ARG A 226 4.45 -13.02 30.38
N ARG A 227 3.79 -12.39 29.41
CA ARG A 227 2.54 -12.89 28.82
C ARG A 227 2.79 -13.47 27.45
N GLU A 228 3.09 -12.65 26.46
CA GLU A 228 3.24 -13.07 25.06
C GLU A 228 4.22 -12.20 24.29
N VAL A 229 4.65 -12.68 23.14
CA VAL A 229 5.43 -11.96 22.12
C VAL A 229 4.56 -11.80 20.89
N ILE A 230 4.36 -10.57 20.46
CA ILE A 230 3.52 -10.23 19.29
C ILE A 230 4.45 -9.83 18.14
N LEU A 231 4.33 -10.53 17.01
CA LEU A 231 5.09 -10.24 15.81
C LEU A 231 4.31 -9.30 14.92
N GLY A 232 4.79 -8.06 14.79
CA GLY A 232 4.22 -7.01 13.95
C GLY A 232 5.20 -6.54 12.86
N GLY A 233 6.12 -7.40 12.42
CA GLY A 233 7.19 -7.04 11.47
C GLY A 233 6.75 -6.87 10.01
N GLY A 234 5.48 -7.09 9.68
CA GLY A 234 4.96 -7.05 8.33
C GLY A 234 5.19 -8.35 7.56
N VAL A 235 4.77 -8.36 6.29
CA VAL A 235 4.71 -9.55 5.45
C VAL A 235 6.06 -10.22 5.20
N TYR A 236 7.16 -9.48 5.22
CA TYR A 236 8.50 -10.04 5.00
C TYR A 236 9.24 -10.33 6.32
N ASN A 237 9.21 -9.41 7.28
CA ASN A 237 10.01 -9.58 8.50
C ASN A 237 9.37 -10.56 9.50
N SER A 238 8.04 -10.70 9.55
CA SER A 238 7.41 -11.65 10.47
C SER A 238 7.75 -13.10 10.14
N PRO A 239 7.61 -13.60 8.89
CA PRO A 239 8.06 -14.94 8.54
C PRO A 239 9.59 -15.10 8.65
N GLN A 240 10.38 -14.09 8.28
CA GLN A 240 11.84 -14.10 8.51
C GLN A 240 12.17 -14.34 10.00
N LEU A 241 11.53 -13.59 10.89
CA LEU A 241 11.76 -13.70 12.33
C LEU A 241 11.29 -15.06 12.88
N LEU A 242 10.19 -15.62 12.38
CA LEU A 242 9.75 -16.97 12.72
C LEU A 242 10.81 -18.00 12.33
N MET A 243 11.29 -17.98 11.09
CA MET A 243 12.31 -18.91 10.59
C MET A 243 13.63 -18.78 11.37
N LEU A 244 14.13 -17.57 11.61
CA LEU A 244 15.30 -17.31 12.46
C LEU A 244 15.13 -17.80 13.91
N SER A 245 13.90 -18.01 14.34
CA SER A 245 13.54 -18.51 15.66
C SER A 245 13.31 -20.03 15.69
N GLY A 246 13.51 -20.71 14.54
CA GLY A 246 13.35 -22.15 14.41
C GLY A 246 11.92 -22.61 14.08
N ILE A 247 11.04 -21.69 13.63
CA ILE A 247 9.66 -22.00 13.22
C ILE A 247 9.53 -21.77 11.71
N GLY A 248 9.41 -22.82 10.93
CA GLY A 248 9.34 -22.74 9.49
C GLY A 248 9.57 -24.11 8.83
N PRO A 249 9.74 -24.17 7.48
CA PRO A 249 10.01 -25.42 6.78
C PRO A 249 11.29 -26.08 7.29
N ALA A 250 11.18 -27.29 7.83
CA ALA A 250 12.28 -27.96 8.55
C ALA A 250 13.52 -28.17 7.69
N GLU A 251 13.34 -28.56 6.43
CA GLU A 251 14.44 -28.77 5.48
C GLU A 251 15.21 -27.46 5.24
N HIS A 252 14.52 -26.39 4.89
CA HIS A 252 15.10 -25.06 4.68
C HIS A 252 15.85 -24.53 5.92
N LEU A 253 15.26 -24.68 7.12
CA LEU A 253 15.92 -24.26 8.36
C LEU A 253 17.21 -25.04 8.60
N THR A 254 17.20 -26.36 8.37
CA THR A 254 18.36 -27.24 8.51
C THR A 254 19.48 -26.88 7.54
N GLU A 255 19.14 -26.60 6.27
CA GLU A 255 20.08 -26.13 5.25
C GLU A 255 20.77 -24.82 5.64
N ARG A 256 20.07 -23.94 6.36
CA ARG A 256 20.61 -22.66 6.88
C ARG A 256 21.31 -22.80 8.22
N GLY A 257 21.49 -24.03 8.72
CA GLY A 257 22.15 -24.30 10.02
C GLY A 257 21.34 -23.87 11.24
N LEU A 258 20.02 -23.73 11.09
CA LEU A 258 19.11 -23.36 12.16
C LEU A 258 18.48 -24.60 12.81
N SER A 259 18.36 -24.61 14.13
CA SER A 259 17.66 -25.68 14.85
C SER A 259 16.15 -25.56 14.65
N VAL A 260 15.52 -26.65 14.19
CA VAL A 260 14.07 -26.74 14.02
C VAL A 260 13.39 -26.89 15.37
N LYS A 261 12.51 -25.95 15.72
CA LYS A 261 11.63 -26.02 16.91
C LYS A 261 10.24 -26.50 16.53
N VAL A 262 9.72 -25.98 15.42
CA VAL A 262 8.41 -26.33 14.90
C VAL A 262 8.54 -26.41 13.37
N ASP A 263 8.26 -27.56 12.83
CA ASP A 263 8.10 -27.69 11.37
C ASP A 263 6.77 -27.05 10.96
N SER A 264 6.87 -25.96 10.22
CA SER A 264 5.72 -25.17 9.78
C SER A 264 5.92 -24.79 8.29
N PRO A 265 5.58 -25.69 7.36
CA PRO A 265 5.89 -25.50 5.93
C PRO A 265 5.19 -24.31 5.29
N GLY A 266 4.15 -23.75 5.91
CA GLY A 266 3.45 -22.55 5.42
C GLY A 266 4.16 -21.24 5.71
N VAL A 267 5.14 -21.20 6.61
CA VAL A 267 5.88 -19.97 6.91
C VAL A 267 6.73 -19.56 5.72
N GLY A 268 6.53 -18.33 5.25
CA GLY A 268 7.19 -17.81 4.05
C GLY A 268 6.55 -18.26 2.73
N ARG A 269 5.39 -18.90 2.75
CA ARG A 269 4.69 -19.38 1.54
C ARG A 269 3.42 -18.57 1.28
N ASN A 270 2.87 -18.70 0.06
CA ASN A 270 1.62 -18.09 -0.38
C ASN A 270 1.60 -16.55 -0.31
N ILE A 271 2.74 -15.91 -0.57
CA ILE A 271 2.76 -14.45 -0.69
C ILE A 271 1.89 -14.04 -1.87
N SER A 272 1.01 -13.09 -1.63
CA SER A 272 0.13 -12.49 -2.63
C SER A 272 0.41 -10.99 -2.70
N GLU A 273 0.51 -10.45 -3.92
CA GLU A 273 0.75 -9.02 -4.14
C GLU A 273 0.01 -8.58 -5.42
N HIS A 274 -0.55 -7.39 -5.43
CA HIS A 274 -1.32 -6.89 -6.57
C HIS A 274 -0.41 -6.48 -7.73
N PRO A 275 -0.48 -7.12 -8.89
CA PRO A 275 0.19 -6.65 -10.11
C PRO A 275 -0.39 -5.29 -10.53
N CYS A 276 0.48 -4.37 -10.93
CA CYS A 276 0.11 -3.01 -11.34
C CYS A 276 0.86 -2.59 -12.60
N CYS A 277 0.14 -2.12 -13.61
CA CYS A 277 0.72 -1.48 -14.80
C CYS A 277 0.25 -0.03 -14.89
N MET A 278 1.19 0.89 -15.15
CA MET A 278 0.88 2.31 -15.29
C MET A 278 0.71 2.70 -16.75
N MET A 279 -0.52 3.03 -17.15
CA MET A 279 -0.82 3.67 -18.43
C MET A 279 -0.60 5.17 -18.32
N GLU A 280 -0.15 5.81 -19.40
CA GLU A 280 0.00 7.26 -19.49
C GLU A 280 -0.71 7.82 -20.73
N PHE A 281 -1.32 8.99 -20.55
CA PHE A 281 -2.00 9.72 -21.61
C PHE A 281 -1.55 11.17 -21.66
N ALA A 282 -1.34 11.70 -22.85
CA ALA A 282 -1.25 13.14 -23.03
C ALA A 282 -2.61 13.77 -22.69
N ALA A 283 -2.62 14.92 -22.05
CA ALA A 283 -3.86 15.66 -21.83
C ALA A 283 -4.16 16.53 -23.05
N ALA A 284 -5.36 16.42 -23.60
CA ALA A 284 -5.83 17.27 -24.72
C ALA A 284 -5.98 18.75 -24.31
N ARG A 285 -6.12 19.01 -23.01
CA ARG A 285 -6.23 20.36 -22.41
C ARG A 285 -5.37 20.47 -21.15
N PRO A 286 -4.95 21.65 -20.70
CA PRO A 286 -4.09 21.84 -19.55
C PRO A 286 -4.85 21.68 -18.20
N VAL A 287 -5.47 20.51 -17.97
CA VAL A 287 -6.31 20.18 -16.82
C VAL A 287 -5.58 19.36 -15.75
N THR A 288 -4.26 19.19 -15.87
CA THR A 288 -3.49 18.34 -14.95
C THR A 288 -2.86 19.14 -13.81
N PHE A 289 -2.36 18.41 -12.81
CA PHE A 289 -1.71 19.00 -11.63
C PHE A 289 -0.36 19.68 -11.96
N VAL A 290 0.20 19.50 -13.16
CA VAL A 290 1.48 20.10 -13.60
C VAL A 290 1.52 21.62 -13.38
N ARG A 291 0.38 22.32 -13.55
CA ARG A 291 0.29 23.77 -13.30
C ARG A 291 0.61 24.14 -11.86
N GLU A 292 0.27 23.31 -10.90
CA GLU A 292 0.47 23.53 -9.48
C GLU A 292 1.91 23.22 -9.04
N LEU A 293 2.67 22.52 -9.90
CA LEU A 293 4.08 22.24 -9.69
C LEU A 293 5.02 23.38 -10.17
N ARG A 294 4.49 24.47 -10.76
CA ARG A 294 5.29 25.66 -11.01
C ARG A 294 5.81 26.21 -9.70
N PHE A 295 7.11 26.55 -9.62
CA PHE A 295 7.83 26.85 -8.39
C PHE A 295 7.10 27.87 -7.50
N ASP A 296 6.63 29.00 -8.07
CA ASP A 296 5.90 30.04 -7.33
C ASP A 296 4.59 29.53 -6.70
N ARG A 297 3.85 28.68 -7.43
CA ARG A 297 2.63 28.05 -6.94
C ARG A 297 2.94 26.96 -5.92
N ALA A 298 3.92 26.12 -6.21
CA ALA A 298 4.37 25.08 -5.30
C ALA A 298 4.85 25.68 -3.97
N ALA A 299 5.63 26.75 -4.00
CA ALA A 299 6.06 27.47 -2.80
C ALA A 299 4.88 28.03 -2.00
N ARG A 300 3.90 28.64 -2.69
CA ARG A 300 2.67 29.12 -2.05
C ARG A 300 1.89 27.98 -1.38
N HIS A 301 1.67 26.85 -2.09
CA HIS A 301 0.95 25.70 -1.54
C HIS A 301 1.70 25.06 -0.38
N PHE A 302 3.02 25.05 -0.44
CA PHE A 302 3.86 24.58 0.65
C PHE A 302 3.70 25.47 1.90
N LEU A 303 3.79 26.79 1.76
CA LEU A 303 3.60 27.74 2.86
C LEU A 303 2.17 27.66 3.43
N GLN A 304 1.16 27.54 2.57
CA GLN A 304 -0.22 27.35 2.99
C GLN A 304 -0.39 26.07 3.81
N TRP A 305 0.18 24.95 3.34
CA TRP A 305 0.15 23.71 4.09
C TRP A 305 0.90 23.81 5.42
N LEU A 306 2.07 24.43 5.43
CA LEU A 306 2.88 24.58 6.63
C LEU A 306 2.15 25.39 7.72
N ALA A 307 1.51 26.48 7.32
CA ALA A 307 0.84 27.41 8.24
C ALA A 307 -0.56 26.96 8.66
N LEU A 308 -1.33 26.39 7.72
CA LEU A 308 -2.76 26.14 7.89
C LEU A 308 -3.15 24.65 7.80
N GLY A 309 -2.26 23.77 7.40
CA GLY A 309 -2.57 22.36 7.16
C GLY A 309 -3.53 22.13 5.97
N THR A 310 -3.63 23.07 5.05
CA THR A 310 -4.58 23.04 3.94
C THR A 310 -3.88 23.23 2.58
N GLY A 311 -4.66 23.15 1.50
CA GLY A 311 -4.16 23.38 0.14
C GLY A 311 -3.62 22.14 -0.54
N LYS A 312 -2.98 22.34 -1.69
CA LYS A 312 -2.61 21.24 -2.60
C LYS A 312 -1.53 20.29 -2.05
N PHE A 313 -0.83 20.66 -0.98
CA PHE A 313 0.16 19.81 -0.33
C PHE A 313 -0.42 18.98 0.82
N ALA A 314 -1.66 19.30 1.24
CA ALA A 314 -2.43 18.55 2.23
C ALA A 314 -3.16 17.33 1.61
N THR A 315 -2.82 16.91 0.41
CA THR A 315 -3.45 15.80 -0.29
C THR A 315 -2.44 14.97 -1.07
N GLN A 316 -2.87 13.85 -1.59
CA GLN A 316 -2.13 12.97 -2.50
C GLN A 316 -2.71 13.10 -3.91
N LEU A 317 -1.96 12.68 -4.92
CA LEU A 317 -2.31 12.86 -6.33
C LEU A 317 -3.09 11.65 -6.87
N ASN A 318 -4.34 11.51 -6.43
CA ASN A 318 -5.31 10.61 -7.05
C ASN A 318 -6.58 11.41 -7.31
N SER A 319 -7.26 11.19 -8.42
CA SER A 319 -8.51 11.88 -8.74
C SER A 319 -9.73 10.99 -8.56
N CYS A 320 -9.63 9.75 -9.00
CA CYS A 320 -10.72 8.79 -8.98
C CYS A 320 -10.17 7.39 -8.81
N ASN A 321 -10.76 6.63 -7.90
CA ASN A 321 -10.61 5.18 -7.81
C ASN A 321 -11.80 4.52 -8.49
N ILE A 322 -11.54 3.64 -9.43
CA ILE A 322 -12.58 2.92 -10.16
C ILE A 322 -12.37 1.44 -9.88
N ILE A 323 -13.33 0.82 -9.23
CA ILE A 323 -13.32 -0.62 -8.95
C ILE A 323 -14.35 -1.26 -9.88
N LEU A 324 -13.95 -2.28 -10.62
CA LEU A 324 -14.83 -2.87 -11.62
C LEU A 324 -14.58 -4.36 -11.85
N ARG A 325 -15.59 -5.03 -12.39
CA ARG A 325 -15.51 -6.38 -12.93
C ARG A 325 -15.24 -6.32 -14.42
N THR A 326 -14.15 -6.94 -14.86
CA THR A 326 -13.85 -7.06 -16.31
C THR A 326 -14.76 -8.07 -17.00
N ASP A 327 -15.36 -8.99 -16.24
CA ASP A 327 -16.44 -9.88 -16.67
C ASP A 327 -17.60 -9.80 -15.68
N ARG A 328 -18.81 -9.52 -16.16
CA ARG A 328 -20.03 -9.42 -15.33
C ARG A 328 -20.40 -10.72 -14.61
N LYS A 329 -19.84 -11.86 -15.03
CA LYS A 329 -20.06 -13.17 -14.39
C LYS A 329 -19.23 -13.34 -13.11
N LEU A 330 -18.24 -12.50 -12.88
CA LEU A 330 -17.42 -12.55 -11.66
C LEU A 330 -18.25 -12.18 -10.45
N ALA A 331 -18.01 -12.89 -9.34
CA ALA A 331 -18.73 -12.64 -8.08
C ALA A 331 -18.35 -11.30 -7.43
N GLN A 332 -17.15 -10.79 -7.75
CA GLN A 332 -16.62 -9.55 -7.19
C GLN A 332 -15.73 -8.83 -8.19
N PRO A 333 -15.45 -7.54 -7.99
CA PRO A 333 -14.50 -6.78 -8.80
C PRO A 333 -13.12 -7.43 -8.83
N ASP A 334 -12.48 -7.39 -10.01
CA ASP A 334 -11.17 -7.99 -10.26
C ASP A 334 -10.11 -6.97 -10.69
N ILE A 335 -10.52 -5.72 -10.97
CA ILE A 335 -9.63 -4.63 -11.38
C ILE A 335 -9.91 -3.35 -10.58
N GLN A 336 -8.83 -2.67 -10.22
CA GLN A 336 -8.86 -1.28 -9.79
C GLN A 336 -8.15 -0.40 -10.82
N LEU A 337 -8.76 0.73 -11.19
CA LEU A 337 -8.13 1.79 -11.96
C LEU A 337 -7.85 2.98 -11.04
N MET A 338 -6.58 3.29 -10.83
CA MET A 338 -6.12 4.44 -10.03
C MET A 338 -5.80 5.61 -10.95
N SER A 339 -6.71 6.57 -11.07
CA SER A 339 -6.54 7.72 -11.95
C SER A 339 -5.82 8.86 -11.24
N ASN A 340 -4.68 9.29 -11.79
CA ASN A 340 -3.84 10.35 -11.25
C ASN A 340 -3.77 11.53 -12.23
N PRO A 341 -4.03 12.77 -11.78
CA PRO A 341 -4.03 13.96 -12.65
C PRO A 341 -2.63 14.44 -13.02
N VAL A 342 -1.63 13.59 -12.84
CA VAL A 342 -0.22 13.84 -13.16
C VAL A 342 0.54 12.51 -13.16
N THR A 343 1.64 12.42 -13.89
CA THR A 343 2.52 11.24 -13.85
C THR A 343 3.49 11.31 -12.66
N PHE A 344 3.99 10.18 -12.20
CA PHE A 344 4.97 10.12 -11.09
C PHE A 344 6.34 10.71 -11.47
N SER A 345 6.62 10.89 -12.76
CA SER A 345 7.82 11.55 -13.26
C SER A 345 7.78 13.08 -13.17
N ALA A 346 6.62 13.67 -12.87
CA ALA A 346 6.45 15.11 -12.82
C ALA A 346 7.26 15.75 -11.67
N LYS A 347 7.93 16.86 -11.99
CA LYS A 347 8.78 17.60 -11.06
C LYS A 347 8.35 19.06 -10.96
N VAL A 348 8.74 19.72 -9.87
CA VAL A 348 8.64 21.18 -9.76
C VAL A 348 9.47 21.81 -10.88
N TRP A 349 8.89 22.82 -11.55
CA TRP A 349 9.50 23.51 -12.67
C TRP A 349 9.48 25.03 -12.47
N MET A 350 10.46 25.72 -13.05
CA MET A 350 10.66 27.17 -12.87
C MET A 350 11.13 27.82 -14.17
N PRO A 351 10.23 28.56 -14.88
CA PRO A 351 10.67 29.33 -16.04
C PRO A 351 11.54 30.51 -15.60
N PRO A 352 12.56 30.92 -16.37
CA PRO A 352 12.99 30.30 -17.65
C PRO A 352 13.98 29.15 -17.46
N PHE A 353 14.33 28.74 -16.23
CA PHE A 353 15.40 27.80 -15.91
C PHE A 353 15.06 26.35 -16.28
N THR A 354 13.77 26.01 -16.31
CA THR A 354 13.30 24.69 -16.73
C THR A 354 12.22 24.82 -17.80
N LYS A 355 12.22 23.89 -18.77
CA LYS A 355 11.17 23.79 -19.77
C LYS A 355 9.84 23.49 -19.10
N THR A 356 8.75 24.09 -19.58
CA THR A 356 7.39 23.75 -19.13
C THR A 356 7.12 22.28 -19.41
N PRO A 357 6.75 21.47 -18.39
CA PRO A 357 6.43 20.07 -18.62
C PRO A 357 5.15 19.92 -19.42
N GLU A 358 5.06 18.83 -20.18
CA GLU A 358 3.82 18.45 -20.86
C GLU A 358 2.74 18.08 -19.87
N HIS A 359 1.50 18.37 -20.22
CA HIS A 359 0.35 17.93 -19.46
C HIS A 359 0.05 16.46 -19.77
N LYS A 360 0.27 15.61 -18.77
CA LYS A 360 0.03 14.17 -18.82
C LYS A 360 -0.70 13.73 -17.56
N PHE A 361 -1.48 12.67 -17.68
CA PHE A 361 -2.06 11.98 -16.53
C PHE A 361 -1.82 10.48 -16.66
N ALA A 362 -1.97 9.77 -15.56
CA ALA A 362 -1.69 8.36 -15.48
C ALA A 362 -2.87 7.59 -14.92
N CYS A 363 -2.97 6.32 -15.33
CA CYS A 363 -3.92 5.35 -14.82
C CYS A 363 -3.19 4.08 -14.43
N GLY A 364 -3.15 3.76 -13.14
CA GLY A 364 -2.69 2.45 -12.66
C GLY A 364 -3.79 1.42 -12.86
N VAL A 365 -3.49 0.36 -13.60
CA VAL A 365 -4.34 -0.82 -13.74
C VAL A 365 -3.84 -1.86 -12.78
N VAL A 366 -4.64 -2.23 -11.78
CA VAL A 366 -4.28 -3.12 -10.67
C VAL A 366 -5.18 -4.35 -10.68
N VAL A 367 -4.60 -5.54 -10.70
CA VAL A 367 -5.36 -6.80 -10.53
C VAL A 367 -5.62 -7.02 -9.05
N LEU A 368 -6.89 -7.19 -8.65
CA LEU A 368 -7.29 -7.30 -7.25
C LEU A 368 -7.30 -8.73 -6.70
N ASN A 369 -7.69 -9.71 -7.51
CA ASN A 369 -7.88 -11.10 -7.06
C ASN A 369 -6.87 -12.04 -7.75
N GLN A 370 -5.60 -11.70 -7.66
CA GLN A 370 -4.52 -12.45 -8.29
C GLN A 370 -4.42 -13.87 -7.73
N ARG A 371 -4.10 -14.82 -8.61
CA ARG A 371 -3.91 -16.24 -8.29
C ARG A 371 -2.46 -16.64 -8.13
N SER A 372 -1.54 -15.92 -8.76
CA SER A 372 -0.10 -16.10 -8.58
C SER A 372 0.29 -16.03 -7.12
N ARG A 373 1.18 -16.93 -6.70
CA ARG A 373 1.66 -17.01 -5.30
C ARG A 373 3.16 -17.10 -5.28
N GLY A 374 3.73 -16.28 -4.41
CA GLY A 374 5.16 -16.21 -4.16
C GLY A 374 5.58 -16.83 -2.83
N TRP A 375 6.84 -16.69 -2.53
CA TRP A 375 7.46 -17.21 -1.30
C TRP A 375 8.60 -16.32 -0.82
N LEU A 376 8.97 -16.54 0.43
CA LEU A 376 10.10 -15.91 1.11
C LEU A 376 10.95 -16.98 1.77
N GLU A 377 12.26 -16.85 1.63
CA GLU A 377 13.26 -17.77 2.20
C GLU A 377 14.38 -16.99 2.89
N LEU A 378 15.03 -17.62 3.85
CA LEU A 378 16.24 -17.06 4.45
C LEU A 378 17.43 -17.22 3.48
N ARG A 379 18.24 -16.19 3.32
CA ARG A 379 19.54 -16.31 2.63
C ARG A 379 20.58 -16.96 3.52
N SER A 380 20.54 -16.65 4.81
CA SER A 380 21.46 -17.18 5.83
C SER A 380 20.81 -17.20 7.20
N ALA A 381 21.55 -17.69 8.21
CA ALA A 381 21.16 -17.60 9.61
C ALA A 381 21.41 -16.23 10.24
N ASP A 382 22.02 -15.28 9.53
CA ASP A 382 22.24 -13.92 10.05
C ASP A 382 20.92 -13.12 10.00
N PRO A 383 20.42 -12.62 11.15
CA PRO A 383 19.20 -11.81 11.20
C PRO A 383 19.31 -10.45 10.50
N LEU A 384 20.50 -10.04 10.10
CA LEU A 384 20.73 -8.77 9.40
C LEU A 384 20.68 -8.93 7.88
N ASP A 385 20.79 -10.16 7.37
CA ASP A 385 20.61 -10.43 5.96
C ASP A 385 19.15 -10.24 5.55
N THR A 386 18.96 -9.64 4.38
CA THR A 386 17.61 -9.50 3.80
C THR A 386 17.11 -10.86 3.31
N PRO A 387 15.82 -11.18 3.51
CA PRO A 387 15.27 -12.42 2.97
C PRO A 387 15.25 -12.42 1.43
N ALA A 388 15.30 -13.60 0.83
CA ALA A 388 15.01 -13.79 -0.57
C ALA A 388 13.49 -13.79 -0.76
N VAL A 389 12.97 -12.89 -1.58
CA VAL A 389 11.52 -12.75 -1.83
C VAL A 389 11.26 -12.92 -3.32
N THR A 390 10.49 -13.91 -3.68
CA THR A 390 9.94 -14.11 -5.02
C THR A 390 8.44 -13.92 -4.94
N LEU A 391 7.91 -12.95 -5.65
CA LEU A 391 6.46 -12.71 -5.68
C LEU A 391 5.75 -13.60 -6.69
N ASN A 392 6.48 -14.09 -7.67
CA ASN A 392 5.98 -14.95 -8.76
C ASN A 392 4.83 -14.28 -9.54
N ILE A 393 4.95 -12.97 -9.74
CA ILE A 393 3.94 -12.13 -10.40
C ILE A 393 3.69 -12.60 -11.82
N MET A 394 2.40 -12.67 -12.23
CA MET A 394 1.97 -13.08 -13.57
C MET A 394 2.26 -14.57 -13.91
N ASP A 395 2.48 -15.43 -12.92
CA ASP A 395 2.59 -16.87 -13.12
C ASP A 395 1.27 -17.48 -13.66
N ASP A 396 0.15 -17.13 -13.04
CA ASP A 396 -1.16 -17.63 -13.42
C ASP A 396 -1.69 -16.93 -14.70
N GLU A 397 -2.21 -17.72 -15.63
CA GLU A 397 -2.81 -17.22 -16.89
C GLU A 397 -4.01 -16.27 -16.61
N TRP A 398 -4.77 -16.55 -15.56
CA TRP A 398 -5.90 -15.71 -15.17
C TRP A 398 -5.45 -14.29 -14.82
N ASP A 399 -4.31 -14.14 -14.14
CA ASP A 399 -3.76 -12.84 -13.76
C ASP A 399 -3.35 -12.05 -15.01
N ARG A 400 -2.67 -12.70 -15.97
CA ARG A 400 -2.27 -12.10 -17.26
C ARG A 400 -3.49 -11.65 -18.06
N ALA A 401 -4.46 -12.57 -18.23
CA ALA A 401 -5.69 -12.26 -18.96
C ALA A 401 -6.50 -11.14 -18.28
N THR A 402 -6.54 -11.11 -16.94
CA THR A 402 -7.23 -10.06 -16.18
C THR A 402 -6.55 -8.71 -16.35
N MET A 403 -5.21 -8.65 -16.33
CA MET A 403 -4.46 -7.41 -16.59
C MET A 403 -4.75 -6.88 -17.99
N ILE A 404 -4.74 -7.73 -19.01
CA ILE A 404 -5.04 -7.35 -20.41
C ILE A 404 -6.47 -6.82 -20.52
N ARG A 405 -7.47 -7.48 -19.92
CA ARG A 405 -8.84 -6.98 -19.87
C ARG A 405 -8.92 -5.63 -19.17
N GLY A 406 -8.22 -5.46 -18.05
CA GLY A 406 -8.16 -4.21 -17.31
C GLY A 406 -7.59 -3.05 -18.12
N ILE A 407 -6.52 -3.28 -18.89
CA ILE A 407 -5.92 -2.29 -19.80
C ILE A 407 -6.95 -1.89 -20.89
N ARG A 408 -7.65 -2.85 -21.46
CA ARG A 408 -8.70 -2.58 -22.46
C ARG A 408 -9.87 -1.80 -21.88
N GLU A 409 -10.29 -2.12 -20.66
CA GLU A 409 -11.34 -1.35 -19.97
C GLU A 409 -10.89 0.07 -19.64
N ALA A 410 -9.66 0.27 -19.20
CA ALA A 410 -9.10 1.60 -19.01
C ALA A 410 -9.14 2.39 -20.32
N ARG A 411 -8.66 1.82 -21.44
CA ARG A 411 -8.76 2.44 -22.77
C ARG A 411 -10.20 2.82 -23.13
N ARG A 412 -11.16 1.92 -22.91
CA ARG A 412 -12.58 2.15 -23.20
C ARG A 412 -13.12 3.34 -22.39
N ILE A 413 -12.86 3.37 -21.09
CA ILE A 413 -13.31 4.44 -20.20
C ILE A 413 -12.69 5.78 -20.60
N TYR A 414 -11.37 5.83 -20.83
CA TYR A 414 -10.68 7.06 -21.19
C TYR A 414 -11.04 7.59 -22.58
N ARG A 415 -11.63 6.76 -23.46
CA ARG A 415 -12.18 7.12 -24.76
C ARG A 415 -13.68 7.36 -24.74
N THR A 416 -14.34 7.28 -23.58
CA THR A 416 -15.78 7.57 -23.40
C THR A 416 -15.96 9.02 -22.95
N SER A 417 -16.89 9.75 -23.57
CA SER A 417 -17.23 11.13 -23.15
C SER A 417 -17.85 11.14 -21.75
N PRO A 418 -17.57 12.19 -20.93
CA PRO A 418 -16.81 13.39 -21.28
C PRO A 418 -15.29 13.25 -21.10
N GLN A 419 -14.77 12.16 -20.55
CA GLN A 419 -13.32 11.98 -20.33
C GLN A 419 -12.54 12.00 -21.66
N ALA A 420 -13.10 11.46 -22.74
CA ALA A 420 -12.48 11.45 -24.07
C ALA A 420 -12.07 12.85 -24.57
N GLU A 421 -12.79 13.90 -24.18
CA GLU A 421 -12.50 15.29 -24.58
C GLU A 421 -11.24 15.85 -23.89
N LEU A 422 -10.83 15.22 -22.77
CA LEU A 422 -9.66 15.57 -22.00
C LEU A 422 -8.47 14.65 -22.29
N THR A 423 -8.73 13.52 -22.95
CA THR A 423 -7.74 12.47 -23.24
C THR A 423 -7.16 12.67 -24.65
N GLY A 424 -5.87 12.89 -24.70
CA GLY A 424 -5.11 12.94 -25.96
C GLY A 424 -4.53 11.56 -26.32
N THR A 425 -3.35 11.58 -26.93
CA THR A 425 -2.64 10.36 -27.34
C THR A 425 -2.29 9.49 -26.12
N GLU A 426 -2.52 8.19 -26.23
CA GLU A 426 -2.01 7.20 -25.31
C GLU A 426 -0.50 7.07 -25.52
N LEU A 427 0.26 7.29 -24.45
CA LEU A 427 1.73 7.30 -24.44
C LEU A 427 2.32 5.98 -23.97
N LEU A 428 1.65 5.32 -23.01
CA LEU A 428 1.99 4.02 -22.48
C LEU A 428 0.72 3.18 -22.29
N PRO A 429 0.68 1.97 -22.84
CA PRO A 429 1.67 1.28 -23.69
C PRO A 429 1.88 1.94 -25.06
N GLY A 430 0.95 2.77 -25.55
CA GLY A 430 0.93 3.33 -26.88
C GLY A 430 -0.21 2.76 -27.73
N ALA A 431 -0.73 3.59 -28.63
CA ALA A 431 -1.90 3.24 -29.44
C ALA A 431 -1.64 2.09 -30.43
N GLU A 432 -0.38 1.80 -30.74
CA GLU A 432 0.07 0.71 -31.62
C GLU A 432 0.03 -0.67 -30.96
N VAL A 433 0.12 -0.77 -29.63
CA VAL A 433 0.09 -2.02 -28.87
C VAL A 433 -1.35 -2.48 -28.69
N GLN A 434 -1.82 -3.44 -29.51
CA GLN A 434 -3.24 -3.78 -29.59
C GLN A 434 -3.55 -5.27 -29.33
N SER A 435 -2.72 -6.20 -29.81
CA SER A 435 -2.95 -7.63 -29.64
C SER A 435 -2.72 -8.06 -28.19
N ASP A 436 -3.24 -9.22 -27.80
CA ASP A 436 -3.00 -9.79 -26.47
C ASP A 436 -1.51 -10.08 -26.26
N ASP A 437 -0.82 -10.60 -27.26
CA ASP A 437 0.61 -10.90 -27.20
C ASP A 437 1.45 -9.62 -27.01
N GLU A 438 1.13 -8.52 -27.73
CA GLU A 438 1.82 -7.25 -27.57
C GLU A 438 1.56 -6.63 -26.18
N LEU A 439 0.32 -6.69 -25.70
CA LEU A 439 -0.03 -6.23 -24.36
C LEU A 439 0.66 -7.07 -23.28
N GLU A 440 0.70 -8.39 -23.44
CA GLU A 440 1.41 -9.26 -22.50
C GLU A 440 2.91 -8.99 -22.50
N ALA A 441 3.53 -8.78 -23.66
CA ALA A 441 4.93 -8.41 -23.76
C ALA A 441 5.22 -7.09 -23.04
N TRP A 442 4.35 -6.08 -23.22
CA TRP A 442 4.45 -4.81 -22.53
C TRP A 442 4.26 -4.99 -21.01
N VAL A 443 3.29 -5.77 -20.56
CA VAL A 443 3.07 -6.07 -19.13
C VAL A 443 4.31 -6.70 -18.51
N ARG A 444 4.94 -7.67 -19.17
CA ARG A 444 6.19 -8.30 -18.68
C ARG A 444 7.32 -7.31 -18.47
N GLU A 445 7.40 -6.27 -19.31
CA GLU A 445 8.42 -5.23 -19.25
C GLU A 445 8.18 -4.22 -18.12
N VAL A 446 6.90 -3.82 -17.87
CA VAL A 446 6.60 -2.66 -17.02
C VAL A 446 5.85 -2.98 -15.75
N CYS A 447 5.35 -4.22 -15.57
CA CYS A 447 4.55 -4.55 -14.41
C CYS A 447 5.35 -4.35 -13.12
N GLU A 448 4.75 -3.65 -12.20
CA GLU A 448 5.20 -3.39 -10.83
C GLU A 448 4.16 -3.93 -9.85
N ILE A 449 4.29 -3.61 -8.59
CA ILE A 449 3.37 -4.04 -7.54
C ILE A 449 2.58 -2.87 -6.96
N GLY A 450 1.31 -3.11 -6.61
CA GLY A 450 0.44 -2.12 -5.97
C GLY A 450 0.83 -1.79 -4.53
N GLN A 451 1.56 -2.69 -3.87
CA GLN A 451 2.10 -2.55 -2.50
C GLN A 451 1.02 -2.35 -1.42
N HIS A 452 -0.18 -2.79 -1.70
CA HIS A 452 -1.28 -2.83 -0.74
C HIS A 452 -1.93 -4.21 -0.75
N ALA A 453 -2.60 -4.56 0.34
CA ALA A 453 -3.39 -5.78 0.48
C ALA A 453 -4.87 -5.44 0.30
#